data_48c96825c2bc53db604ae2fd12211bd2
#
_entry.id   48c96825c2bc53db604ae2fd12211bd2
#
_cell.length_a   1.000
_cell.length_b   1.000
_cell.length_c   1.000
_cell.angle_alpha   90.00
_cell.angle_beta   90.00
_cell.angle_gamma   90.00
#
_symmetry.space_group_name_H-M   'P 1'
#
loop_
_entity.id
_entity.type
_entity.pdbx_description
1 polymer ?
#
loop_
_entity_poly.entity_id
_entity_poly.type
_entity_poly.pdbx_seq_one_letter_code
_entity_poly.pdbx_strand_id
1 'polypeptide(L)'
;MFRSKNLTKKNIRNCLKNINEKEINILIKKMWENYGRIFADYMYIEKFRIKTLEKIKQEGKPVVFISGHFSNFELMAMQLELSGIKLSAVYRPLNNIFLNQTMEDLRRNFICKNQIKKGLGGVREIIKAFAQNSSVALMIDQRVSEGEKSLLFNKPTYTTTIPAQLIKKYKCPVVPIYIERKNNLFFDIIIEDPIYFNEKEDIKNITLKLNNWLESKILLNPDQWIWTHNKWKL
;
A
#
# COMPACT_ATOMS: atom_id res chain seq x y z
N MET A 1 -8.49 -18.72 0.98
CA MET A 1 -7.64 -19.30 -0.09
C MET A 1 -6.20 -19.29 0.43
N PHE A 2 -5.73 -20.40 0.94
CA PHE A 2 -4.34 -20.55 1.40
C PHE A 2 -3.42 -20.49 0.18
N ARG A 3 -2.67 -19.41 0.02
CA ARG A 3 -1.65 -19.33 -1.02
C ARG A 3 -0.51 -20.29 -0.67
N SER A 4 0.01 -20.97 -1.70
CA SER A 4 1.02 -22.01 -1.57
C SER A 4 2.23 -21.53 -0.74
N LYS A 5 2.59 -22.30 0.31
CA LYS A 5 3.81 -22.12 1.11
C LYS A 5 5.05 -22.06 0.19
N ASN A 6 5.04 -22.81 -0.91
CA ASN A 6 6.11 -22.85 -1.90
C ASN A 6 6.27 -21.51 -2.63
N LEU A 7 5.17 -20.82 -2.98
CA LEU A 7 5.24 -19.50 -3.61
C LEU A 7 5.86 -18.48 -2.66
N THR A 8 5.44 -18.48 -1.40
CA THR A 8 5.99 -17.57 -0.39
C THR A 8 7.48 -17.79 -0.19
N LYS A 9 7.94 -19.04 -0.05
CA LYS A 9 9.37 -19.37 0.01
C LYS A 9 10.13 -18.93 -1.23
N LYS A 10 9.57 -19.17 -2.43
CA LYS A 10 10.16 -18.74 -3.70
C LYS A 10 10.33 -17.23 -3.75
N ASN A 11 9.31 -16.47 -3.35
CA ASN A 11 9.38 -15.02 -3.34
C ASN A 11 10.48 -14.50 -2.41
N ILE A 12 10.54 -15.02 -1.19
CA ILE A 12 11.56 -14.63 -0.19
C ILE A 12 12.96 -14.93 -0.71
N ARG A 13 13.23 -16.17 -1.16
CA ARG A 13 14.55 -16.55 -1.72
C ARG A 13 14.96 -15.69 -2.91
N ASN A 14 13.99 -15.33 -3.73
CA ASN A 14 14.23 -14.52 -4.91
C ASN A 14 14.63 -13.08 -4.59
N CYS A 15 14.22 -12.55 -3.45
CA CYS A 15 14.35 -11.14 -3.10
C CYS A 15 15.42 -10.90 -2.03
N LEU A 16 15.49 -11.77 -1.03
CA LEU A 16 16.45 -11.64 0.06
C LEU A 16 17.67 -12.48 -0.23
N LYS A 17 18.81 -11.81 -0.44
CA LYS A 17 20.09 -12.49 -0.69
C LYS A 17 20.61 -13.12 0.58
N ASN A 18 21.31 -14.27 0.45
CA ASN A 18 22.00 -14.96 1.54
C ASN A 18 21.11 -15.42 2.71
N ILE A 19 19.82 -15.61 2.49
CA ILE A 19 18.88 -16.12 3.49
C ILE A 19 18.81 -17.65 3.45
N ASN A 20 19.03 -18.32 4.59
CA ASN A 20 18.95 -19.78 4.70
C ASN A 20 17.52 -20.26 4.98
N GLU A 21 17.30 -21.61 4.90
CA GLU A 21 15.97 -22.20 5.09
C GLU A 21 15.37 -21.97 6.49
N LYS A 22 16.19 -21.93 7.51
CA LYS A 22 15.74 -21.70 8.90
C LYS A 22 15.22 -20.26 9.03
N GLU A 23 15.96 -19.30 8.49
CA GLU A 23 15.58 -17.90 8.48
C GLU A 23 14.32 -17.65 7.65
N ILE A 24 14.17 -18.28 6.47
CA ILE A 24 12.96 -18.23 5.66
C ILE A 24 11.75 -18.73 6.45
N ASN A 25 11.87 -19.85 7.16
CA ASN A 25 10.77 -20.40 7.93
C ASN A 25 10.39 -19.49 9.11
N ILE A 26 11.37 -18.88 9.78
CA ILE A 26 11.15 -17.89 10.85
C ILE A 26 10.43 -16.67 10.29
N LEU A 27 10.89 -16.13 9.16
CA LEU A 27 10.28 -14.98 8.50
C LEU A 27 8.84 -15.26 8.09
N ILE A 28 8.56 -16.42 7.51
CA ILE A 28 7.20 -16.83 7.16
C ILE A 28 6.31 -16.91 8.40
N LYS A 29 6.82 -17.49 9.51
CA LYS A 29 6.07 -17.58 10.77
C LYS A 29 5.72 -16.18 11.28
N LYS A 30 6.69 -15.30 11.39
CA LYS A 30 6.48 -13.90 11.82
C LYS A 30 5.52 -13.13 10.91
N MET A 31 5.63 -13.30 9.58
CA MET A 31 4.70 -12.72 8.62
C MET A 31 3.26 -13.16 8.89
N TRP A 32 3.03 -14.46 9.11
CA TRP A 32 1.69 -14.97 9.41
C TRP A 32 1.17 -14.53 10.77
N GLU A 33 2.05 -14.44 11.78
CA GLU A 33 1.69 -13.89 13.09
C GLU A 33 1.26 -12.43 12.99
N ASN A 34 2.03 -11.61 12.24
CA ASN A 34 1.64 -10.22 11.99
C ASN A 34 0.31 -10.13 11.23
N TYR A 35 0.11 -10.97 10.21
CA TYR A 35 -1.12 -10.99 9.43
C TYR A 35 -2.33 -11.44 10.27
N GLY A 36 -2.14 -12.41 11.14
CA GLY A 36 -3.18 -12.82 12.09
C GLY A 36 -3.58 -11.70 13.06
N ARG A 37 -2.60 -10.91 13.53
CA ARG A 37 -2.87 -9.73 14.37
C ARG A 37 -3.70 -8.65 13.67
N ILE A 38 -3.55 -8.47 12.35
CA ILE A 38 -4.38 -7.54 11.59
C ILE A 38 -5.87 -7.89 11.71
N PHE A 39 -6.22 -9.17 11.67
CA PHE A 39 -7.61 -9.60 11.89
C PHE A 39 -8.10 -9.28 13.30
N ALA A 40 -7.26 -9.46 14.32
CA ALA A 40 -7.60 -9.05 15.69
C ALA A 40 -7.74 -7.52 15.80
N ASP A 41 -6.87 -6.76 15.13
CA ASP A 41 -6.94 -5.29 15.11
C ASP A 41 -8.29 -4.79 14.55
N TYR A 42 -8.86 -5.46 13.54
CA TYR A 42 -10.18 -5.09 13.01
C TYR A 42 -11.32 -5.19 14.05
N MET A 43 -11.22 -6.13 15.01
CA MET A 43 -12.21 -6.25 16.08
C MET A 43 -12.21 -5.06 17.02
N TYR A 44 -11.14 -4.28 17.02
CA TYR A 44 -10.92 -3.13 17.91
C TYR A 44 -10.62 -1.84 17.15
N ILE A 45 -10.91 -1.80 15.86
CA ILE A 45 -10.50 -0.68 14.98
C ILE A 45 -11.02 0.66 15.48
N GLU A 46 -12.21 0.70 16.06
CA GLU A 46 -12.84 1.89 16.68
C GLU A 46 -12.08 2.42 17.91
N LYS A 47 -11.27 1.56 18.55
CA LYS A 47 -10.50 1.90 19.76
C LYS A 47 -9.12 2.44 19.47
N PHE A 48 -8.65 2.32 18.24
CA PHE A 48 -7.36 2.89 17.87
C PHE A 48 -7.37 4.40 18.05
N ARG A 49 -6.36 4.91 18.73
CA ARG A 49 -6.08 6.34 18.88
C ARG A 49 -4.74 6.62 18.23
N ILE A 50 -4.78 7.46 17.22
CA ILE A 50 -3.60 7.87 16.48
C ILE A 50 -3.32 9.32 16.85
N LYS A 51 -2.07 9.64 17.22
CA LYS A 51 -1.68 11.03 17.44
C LYS A 51 -1.75 11.76 16.10
N THR A 52 -2.51 12.83 16.03
CA THR A 52 -2.63 13.65 14.83
C THR A 52 -1.27 14.23 14.47
N LEU A 53 -0.83 14.03 13.24
CA LEU A 53 0.40 14.64 12.74
C LEU A 53 0.05 16.05 12.25
N GLU A 54 0.47 17.06 12.98
CA GLU A 54 0.19 18.47 12.66
C GLU A 54 0.81 18.95 11.33
N LYS A 55 1.70 18.17 10.75
CA LYS A 55 2.53 18.58 9.59
C LYS A 55 1.91 18.32 8.21
N ILE A 56 0.78 17.60 8.08
CA ILE A 56 0.18 17.36 6.75
C ILE A 56 -0.90 18.41 6.48
N LYS A 57 -0.57 19.66 6.55
CA LYS A 57 -1.37 20.67 5.87
C LYS A 57 -1.04 20.57 4.38
N GLN A 58 -1.92 19.94 3.62
CA GLN A 58 -1.91 20.07 2.18
C GLN A 58 -1.95 21.56 1.86
N GLU A 59 -1.05 22.03 1.02
CA GLU A 59 -1.08 23.37 0.44
C GLU A 59 -2.30 23.56 -0.51
N GLY A 60 -3.47 23.05 -0.12
CA GLY A 60 -4.72 23.14 -0.88
C GLY A 60 -4.80 22.30 -2.15
N LYS A 61 -3.76 21.53 -2.51
CA LYS A 61 -3.72 20.69 -3.72
C LYS A 61 -3.74 19.20 -3.36
N PRO A 62 -4.44 18.35 -4.16
CA PRO A 62 -4.46 16.92 -3.92
C PRO A 62 -3.10 16.30 -4.23
N VAL A 63 -2.73 15.27 -3.47
CA VAL A 63 -1.50 14.50 -3.64
C VAL A 63 -1.80 13.02 -3.84
N VAL A 64 -0.84 12.28 -4.37
CA VAL A 64 -0.90 10.83 -4.49
C VAL A 64 -0.14 10.21 -3.33
N PHE A 65 -0.84 9.58 -2.40
CA PHE A 65 -0.21 8.76 -1.37
C PHE A 65 0.06 7.37 -1.91
N ILE A 66 1.26 6.85 -1.67
CA ILE A 66 1.62 5.48 -2.05
C ILE A 66 2.09 4.68 -0.85
N SER A 67 1.81 3.39 -0.86
CA SER A 67 2.31 2.44 0.11
C SER A 67 2.33 1.01 -0.44
N GLY A 68 2.70 0.05 0.43
CA GLY A 68 2.54 -1.39 0.26
C GLY A 68 1.71 -1.99 1.39
N HIS A 69 1.38 -3.27 1.29
CA HIS A 69 0.67 -3.99 2.34
C HIS A 69 1.62 -4.35 3.50
N PHE A 70 2.06 -3.33 4.21
CA PHE A 70 2.90 -3.44 5.40
C PHE A 70 2.04 -3.50 6.65
N SER A 71 2.36 -4.39 7.59
CA SER A 71 1.72 -4.43 8.90
C SER A 71 0.20 -4.24 8.83
N ASN A 72 -0.41 -3.42 9.70
CA ASN A 72 -1.82 -3.03 9.56
C ASN A 72 -1.93 -1.76 8.68
N PHE A 73 -1.82 -1.95 7.38
CA PHE A 73 -1.84 -0.89 6.37
C PHE A 73 -3.14 -0.05 6.34
N GLU A 74 -4.24 -0.55 6.90
CA GLU A 74 -5.51 0.19 6.98
C GLU A 74 -5.36 1.46 7.86
N LEU A 75 -4.53 1.38 8.90
CA LEU A 75 -4.30 2.50 9.81
C LEU A 75 -3.65 3.72 9.12
N MET A 76 -2.97 3.52 7.99
CA MET A 76 -2.42 4.64 7.22
C MET A 76 -3.52 5.53 6.65
N ALA A 77 -4.53 4.93 6.01
CA ALA A 77 -5.67 5.68 5.47
C ALA A 77 -6.49 6.32 6.61
N MET A 78 -6.66 5.61 7.74
CA MET A 78 -7.29 6.13 8.94
C MET A 78 -6.58 7.38 9.47
N GLN A 79 -5.24 7.34 9.55
CA GLN A 79 -4.45 8.49 10.00
C GLN A 79 -4.62 9.71 9.10
N LEU A 80 -4.58 9.51 7.77
CA LEU A 80 -4.77 10.59 6.81
C LEU A 80 -6.16 11.22 6.93
N GLU A 81 -7.21 10.41 7.05
CA GLU A 81 -8.58 10.87 7.24
C GLU A 81 -8.73 11.67 8.55
N LEU A 82 -8.19 11.15 9.67
CA LEU A 82 -8.21 11.82 10.98
C LEU A 82 -7.40 13.12 11.00
N SER A 83 -6.41 13.26 10.13
CA SER A 83 -5.63 14.50 9.96
C SER A 83 -6.37 15.55 9.12
N GLY A 84 -7.61 15.29 8.73
CA GLY A 84 -8.44 16.23 7.96
C GLY A 84 -8.14 16.26 6.46
N ILE A 85 -7.35 15.30 5.95
CA ILE A 85 -7.07 15.18 4.52
C ILE A 85 -8.31 14.64 3.81
N LYS A 86 -8.78 15.35 2.79
CA LYS A 86 -9.82 14.82 1.89
C LYS A 86 -9.21 13.69 1.07
N LEU A 87 -9.50 12.45 1.46
CA LEU A 87 -8.86 11.24 0.95
C LEU A 87 -9.86 10.34 0.21
N SER A 88 -9.39 9.66 -0.82
CA SER A 88 -10.06 8.54 -1.48
C SER A 88 -9.12 7.34 -1.49
N ALA A 89 -9.47 6.27 -0.77
CA ALA A 89 -8.65 5.07 -0.66
C ALA A 89 -9.07 4.02 -1.70
N VAL A 90 -8.09 3.51 -2.46
CA VAL A 90 -8.35 2.48 -3.45
C VAL A 90 -8.22 1.09 -2.82
N TYR A 91 -9.27 0.28 -2.93
CA TYR A 91 -9.31 -1.06 -2.36
C TYR A 91 -9.77 -2.12 -3.35
N ARG A 92 -9.44 -3.37 -3.06
CA ARG A 92 -9.99 -4.52 -3.76
C ARG A 92 -11.08 -5.16 -2.91
N PRO A 93 -12.30 -5.37 -3.45
CA PRO A 93 -13.35 -6.11 -2.75
C PRO A 93 -12.90 -7.51 -2.36
N LEU A 94 -13.41 -8.01 -1.25
CA LEU A 94 -13.19 -9.40 -0.85
C LEU A 94 -13.92 -10.35 -1.80
N ASN A 95 -13.33 -11.53 -2.04
CA ASN A 95 -14.00 -12.55 -2.86
C ASN A 95 -15.25 -13.14 -2.17
N ASN A 96 -15.29 -13.10 -0.83
CA ASN A 96 -16.47 -13.50 -0.07
C ASN A 96 -17.44 -12.30 0.01
N ILE A 97 -18.56 -12.41 -0.69
CA ILE A 97 -19.56 -11.33 -0.79
C ILE A 97 -20.21 -10.97 0.55
N PHE A 98 -20.38 -11.94 1.46
CA PHE A 98 -20.98 -11.70 2.77
C PHE A 98 -20.03 -10.92 3.69
N LEU A 99 -18.74 -11.28 3.68
CA LEU A 99 -17.75 -10.55 4.45
C LEU A 99 -17.37 -9.21 3.80
N ASN A 100 -17.55 -9.09 2.48
CA ASN A 100 -17.20 -7.86 1.77
C ASN A 100 -18.01 -6.66 2.24
N GLN A 101 -19.33 -6.83 2.41
CA GLN A 101 -20.19 -5.73 2.88
C GLN A 101 -19.75 -5.25 4.27
N THR A 102 -19.56 -6.17 5.20
CA THR A 102 -19.10 -5.84 6.56
C THR A 102 -17.76 -5.10 6.53
N MET A 103 -16.82 -5.55 5.67
CA MET A 103 -15.51 -4.89 5.54
C MET A 103 -15.61 -3.50 4.90
N GLU A 104 -16.48 -3.32 3.91
CA GLU A 104 -16.72 -2.00 3.30
C GLU A 104 -17.32 -1.03 4.33
N ASP A 105 -18.25 -1.49 5.16
CA ASP A 105 -18.88 -0.67 6.21
C ASP A 105 -17.87 -0.30 7.31
N LEU A 106 -17.04 -1.26 7.76
CA LEU A 106 -15.96 -0.98 8.71
C LEU A 106 -14.98 0.07 8.15
N ARG A 107 -14.58 -0.08 6.89
CA ARG A 107 -13.67 0.87 6.26
C ARG A 107 -14.26 2.26 6.15
N ARG A 108 -15.53 2.39 5.73
CA ARG A 108 -16.19 3.70 5.62
C ARG A 108 -16.36 4.38 6.97
N ASN A 109 -16.72 3.62 7.99
CA ASN A 109 -17.02 4.17 9.29
C ASN A 109 -15.77 4.54 10.09
N PHE A 110 -14.68 3.76 9.97
CA PHE A 110 -13.53 3.87 10.87
C PHE A 110 -12.20 4.16 10.18
N ILE A 111 -12.08 3.95 8.86
CA ILE A 111 -10.79 4.07 8.16
C ILE A 111 -10.78 5.25 7.20
N CYS A 112 -11.63 5.23 6.17
CA CYS A 112 -11.71 6.29 5.18
C CYS A 112 -13.10 6.29 4.54
N LYS A 113 -13.78 7.43 4.56
CA LYS A 113 -15.16 7.57 4.06
C LYS A 113 -15.29 7.28 2.57
N ASN A 114 -14.33 7.78 1.78
CA ASN A 114 -14.34 7.62 0.34
C ASN A 114 -13.53 6.41 -0.09
N GLN A 115 -14.24 5.34 -0.49
CA GLN A 115 -13.65 4.09 -0.94
C GLN A 115 -13.84 3.93 -2.44
N ILE A 116 -12.77 3.72 -3.19
CA ILE A 116 -12.80 3.48 -4.64
C ILE A 116 -12.48 2.01 -4.92
N LYS A 117 -13.41 1.31 -5.58
CA LYS A 117 -13.20 -0.09 -5.99
C LYS A 117 -12.18 -0.19 -7.11
N LYS A 118 -11.18 -1.06 -6.95
CA LYS A 118 -10.20 -1.36 -7.99
C LYS A 118 -10.89 -1.99 -9.21
N GLY A 119 -10.52 -1.53 -10.42
CA GLY A 119 -11.04 -2.02 -11.69
C GLY A 119 -11.16 -0.91 -12.73
N LEU A 120 -11.73 -1.21 -13.90
CA LEU A 120 -11.88 -0.23 -15.00
C LEU A 120 -12.68 1.01 -14.57
N GLY A 121 -13.75 0.84 -13.80
CA GLY A 121 -14.51 1.96 -13.22
C GLY A 121 -13.69 2.77 -12.21
N GLY A 122 -12.86 2.09 -11.42
CA GLY A 122 -12.06 2.72 -10.37
C GLY A 122 -11.08 3.77 -10.89
N VAL A 123 -10.50 3.57 -12.07
CA VAL A 123 -9.61 4.60 -12.68
C VAL A 123 -10.35 5.90 -12.96
N ARG A 124 -11.60 5.81 -13.45
CA ARG A 124 -12.44 7.00 -13.68
C ARG A 124 -12.79 7.69 -12.37
N GLU A 125 -13.11 6.92 -11.32
CA GLU A 125 -13.41 7.45 -9.99
C GLU A 125 -12.18 8.11 -9.37
N ILE A 126 -10.98 7.55 -9.53
CA ILE A 126 -9.71 8.16 -9.11
C ILE A 126 -9.51 9.52 -9.77
N ILE A 127 -9.68 9.60 -11.09
CA ILE A 127 -9.55 10.85 -11.84
C ILE A 127 -10.58 11.88 -11.36
N LYS A 128 -11.83 11.46 -11.14
CA LYS A 128 -12.91 12.30 -10.63
C LYS A 128 -12.60 12.83 -9.22
N ALA A 129 -12.17 11.96 -8.32
CA ALA A 129 -11.80 12.32 -6.96
C ALA A 129 -10.66 13.37 -6.98
N PHE A 130 -9.64 13.14 -7.77
CA PHE A 130 -8.52 14.04 -7.90
C PHE A 130 -8.94 15.41 -8.46
N ALA A 131 -9.80 15.44 -9.49
CA ALA A 131 -10.38 16.66 -10.04
C ALA A 131 -11.26 17.41 -9.04
N GLN A 132 -11.85 16.71 -8.05
CA GLN A 132 -12.62 17.28 -6.93
C GLN A 132 -11.75 17.65 -5.73
N ASN A 133 -10.45 17.79 -5.92
CA ASN A 133 -9.47 18.13 -4.89
C ASN A 133 -9.40 17.11 -3.73
N SER A 134 -9.62 15.81 -4.04
CA SER A 134 -9.41 14.70 -3.10
C SER A 134 -8.08 14.01 -3.40
N SER A 135 -7.23 13.87 -2.42
CA SER A 135 -6.03 13.04 -2.50
C SER A 135 -6.39 11.57 -2.67
N VAL A 136 -5.50 10.78 -3.25
CA VAL A 136 -5.75 9.36 -3.50
C VAL A 136 -4.67 8.52 -2.84
N ALA A 137 -5.07 7.49 -2.10
CA ALA A 137 -4.15 6.50 -1.52
C ALA A 137 -4.15 5.20 -2.33
N LEU A 138 -2.96 4.76 -2.72
CA LEU A 138 -2.73 3.61 -3.61
C LEU A 138 -1.70 2.64 -3.04
N MET A 139 -2.03 1.35 -3.03
CA MET A 139 -1.07 0.28 -2.79
C MET A 139 -0.41 -0.13 -4.11
N ILE A 140 0.93 -0.05 -4.19
CA ILE A 140 1.68 -0.29 -5.43
C ILE A 140 2.37 -1.67 -5.48
N ASP A 141 2.30 -2.43 -4.41
CA ASP A 141 3.03 -3.70 -4.24
C ASP A 141 2.37 -4.92 -4.88
N GLN A 142 1.14 -4.83 -5.33
CA GLN A 142 0.48 -5.95 -6.03
C GLN A 142 0.69 -5.90 -7.54
N ARG A 143 0.76 -7.09 -8.15
CA ARG A 143 0.79 -7.22 -9.62
C ARG A 143 -0.53 -6.75 -10.22
N VAL A 144 -0.43 -6.02 -11.33
CA VAL A 144 -1.58 -5.65 -12.17
C VAL A 144 -1.27 -6.04 -13.61
N SER A 145 -2.24 -6.64 -14.31
CA SER A 145 -2.03 -7.16 -15.68
C SER A 145 -1.74 -6.04 -16.68
N GLU A 146 -2.35 -4.88 -16.49
CA GLU A 146 -2.24 -3.69 -17.33
C GLU A 146 -1.15 -2.72 -16.84
N GLY A 147 -0.28 -3.20 -15.95
CA GLY A 147 0.80 -2.38 -15.39
C GLY A 147 2.01 -2.26 -16.32
N GLU A 148 2.93 -1.38 -15.96
CA GLU A 148 4.25 -1.27 -16.60
C GLU A 148 5.16 -2.42 -16.14
N LYS A 149 5.89 -3.01 -17.07
CA LYS A 149 6.94 -3.97 -16.76
C LYS A 149 8.14 -3.25 -16.17
N SER A 150 8.27 -3.31 -14.86
CA SER A 150 9.31 -2.62 -14.10
C SER A 150 10.07 -3.61 -13.22
N LEU A 151 11.16 -3.17 -12.60
CA LEU A 151 11.95 -4.01 -11.69
C LEU A 151 11.52 -3.80 -10.24
N LEU A 152 11.50 -4.90 -9.48
CA LEU A 152 11.41 -4.94 -8.02
C LEU A 152 12.33 -6.08 -7.54
N PHE A 153 13.30 -5.81 -6.69
CA PHE A 153 14.39 -6.73 -6.33
C PHE A 153 15.17 -7.23 -7.56
N ASN A 154 15.45 -6.33 -8.50
CA ASN A 154 16.10 -6.64 -9.78
C ASN A 154 15.37 -7.71 -10.62
N LYS A 155 14.09 -7.97 -10.34
CA LYS A 155 13.26 -8.94 -11.05
C LYS A 155 12.10 -8.25 -11.76
N PRO A 156 11.80 -8.62 -13.01
CA PRO A 156 10.71 -8.02 -13.75
C PRO A 156 9.35 -8.37 -13.10
N THR A 157 8.51 -7.35 -13.00
CA THR A 157 7.15 -7.47 -12.50
C THR A 157 6.26 -6.41 -13.13
N TYR A 158 4.95 -6.67 -13.19
CA TYR A 158 3.98 -5.66 -13.61
C TYR A 158 3.54 -4.83 -12.41
N THR A 159 3.80 -3.53 -12.47
CA THR A 159 3.43 -2.55 -11.43
C THR A 159 2.41 -1.56 -11.98
N THR A 160 1.48 -1.13 -11.13
CA THR A 160 0.48 -0.12 -11.52
C THR A 160 1.13 1.19 -11.93
N THR A 161 0.65 1.76 -13.03
CA THR A 161 1.11 3.05 -13.53
C THR A 161 0.23 4.21 -13.07
N ILE A 162 -0.85 3.94 -12.31
CA ILE A 162 -1.80 4.97 -11.89
C ILE A 162 -1.11 6.14 -11.17
N PRO A 163 -0.20 5.94 -10.20
CA PRO A 163 0.52 7.05 -9.58
C PRO A 163 1.29 7.89 -10.61
N ALA A 164 2.05 7.25 -11.49
CA ALA A 164 2.83 7.94 -12.52
C ALA A 164 1.95 8.72 -13.51
N GLN A 165 0.79 8.15 -13.88
CA GLN A 165 -0.18 8.84 -14.75
C GLN A 165 -0.79 10.07 -14.06
N LEU A 166 -1.13 10.00 -12.77
CA LEU A 166 -1.63 11.14 -12.01
C LEU A 166 -0.57 12.25 -11.89
N ILE A 167 0.68 11.89 -11.59
CA ILE A 167 1.82 12.81 -11.54
C ILE A 167 1.95 13.56 -12.87
N LYS A 168 1.98 12.84 -13.99
CA LYS A 168 2.12 13.42 -15.32
C LYS A 168 0.95 14.33 -15.68
N LYS A 169 -0.27 13.94 -15.35
CA LYS A 169 -1.47 14.68 -15.69
C LYS A 169 -1.69 15.92 -14.83
N TYR A 170 -1.45 15.82 -13.53
CA TYR A 170 -1.80 16.85 -12.56
C TYR A 170 -0.60 17.60 -12.00
N LYS A 171 0.63 17.21 -12.37
CA LYS A 171 1.90 17.78 -11.87
C LYS A 171 1.94 17.84 -10.35
N CYS A 172 1.39 16.80 -9.71
CA CYS A 172 1.29 16.68 -8.27
C CYS A 172 2.45 15.85 -7.69
N PRO A 173 2.82 16.06 -6.42
CA PRO A 173 3.79 15.20 -5.76
C PRO A 173 3.20 13.84 -5.41
N VAL A 174 4.10 12.88 -5.18
CA VAL A 174 3.81 11.62 -4.50
C VAL A 174 4.31 11.72 -3.06
N VAL A 175 3.47 11.30 -2.13
CA VAL A 175 3.82 11.23 -0.71
C VAL A 175 3.86 9.77 -0.29
N PRO A 176 5.04 9.21 -0.07
CA PRO A 176 5.15 7.82 0.41
C PRO A 176 4.75 7.72 1.88
N ILE A 177 4.02 6.65 2.22
CA ILE A 177 3.64 6.33 3.60
C ILE A 177 4.09 4.91 3.91
N TYR A 178 4.69 4.74 5.07
CA TYR A 178 5.11 3.46 5.59
C TYR A 178 4.57 3.26 7.01
N ILE A 179 4.15 2.05 7.33
CA ILE A 179 3.70 1.67 8.67
C ILE A 179 4.47 0.46 9.15
N GLU A 180 4.89 0.50 10.40
CA GLU A 180 5.46 -0.65 11.09
C GLU A 180 4.82 -0.86 12.45
N ARG A 181 4.68 -2.14 12.83
CA ARG A 181 4.22 -2.55 14.16
C ARG A 181 5.42 -2.62 15.09
N LYS A 182 5.33 -1.96 16.23
CA LYS A 182 6.32 -1.99 17.32
C LYS A 182 5.75 -2.75 18.51
N ASN A 183 6.58 -3.59 19.13
CA ASN A 183 6.24 -4.31 20.37
C ASN A 183 4.85 -4.98 20.35
N ASN A 184 4.46 -5.50 19.20
CA ASN A 184 3.18 -6.19 18.94
C ASN A 184 1.90 -5.33 19.01
N LEU A 185 1.89 -4.19 19.67
CA LEU A 185 0.68 -3.40 19.98
C LEU A 185 0.70 -1.97 19.42
N PHE A 186 1.88 -1.40 19.25
CA PHE A 186 2.04 -0.01 18.81
C PHE A 186 2.35 0.04 17.31
N PHE A 187 2.06 1.18 16.70
CA PHE A 187 2.35 1.42 15.29
C PHE A 187 3.05 2.74 15.12
N ASP A 188 4.12 2.73 14.34
CA ASP A 188 4.74 3.93 13.82
C ASP A 188 4.27 4.13 12.38
N ILE A 189 3.59 5.23 12.10
CA ILE A 189 3.20 5.66 10.76
C ILE A 189 4.13 6.77 10.34
N ILE A 190 4.92 6.50 9.31
CA ILE A 190 5.93 7.41 8.79
C ILE A 190 5.41 7.95 7.46
N ILE A 191 5.19 9.27 7.42
CA ILE A 191 4.85 9.98 6.20
C ILE A 191 6.11 10.68 5.76
N GLU A 192 6.60 10.31 4.59
CA GLU A 192 7.84 10.86 4.04
C GLU A 192 7.60 12.18 3.33
N ASP A 193 8.68 12.89 3.04
CA ASP A 193 8.61 14.13 2.30
C ASP A 193 8.05 13.91 0.88
N PRO A 194 7.31 14.88 0.35
CA PRO A 194 6.76 14.81 -0.99
C PRO A 194 7.87 14.65 -2.05
N ILE A 195 7.70 13.67 -2.94
CA ILE A 195 8.58 13.44 -4.08
C ILE A 195 8.00 14.15 -5.30
N TYR A 196 8.77 15.07 -5.87
CA TYR A 196 8.44 15.75 -7.12
C TYR A 196 9.22 15.13 -8.27
N PHE A 197 8.55 14.92 -9.39
CA PHE A 197 9.15 14.35 -10.60
C PHE A 197 9.28 15.41 -11.68
N ASN A 198 10.37 15.32 -12.46
CA ASN A 198 10.56 16.21 -13.60
C ASN A 198 9.50 15.91 -14.68
N GLU A 199 9.00 16.93 -15.34
CA GLU A 199 8.01 16.78 -16.43
C GLU A 199 8.51 15.91 -17.59
N LYS A 200 9.83 15.86 -17.81
CA LYS A 200 10.45 15.01 -18.84
C LYS A 200 10.55 13.54 -18.45
N GLU A 201 10.40 13.20 -17.16
CA GLU A 201 10.44 11.81 -16.73
C GLU A 201 9.26 11.03 -17.30
N ASP A 202 9.52 9.87 -17.86
CA ASP A 202 8.49 8.99 -18.39
C ASP A 202 7.82 8.14 -17.28
N ILE A 203 6.69 7.54 -17.61
CA ILE A 203 5.91 6.69 -16.70
C ILE A 203 6.74 5.51 -16.20
N LYS A 204 7.60 4.95 -17.06
CA LYS A 204 8.44 3.80 -16.72
C LYS A 204 9.47 4.14 -15.65
N ASN A 205 10.18 5.25 -15.81
CA ASN A 205 11.17 5.72 -14.84
C ASN A 205 10.53 6.12 -13.51
N ILE A 206 9.39 6.81 -13.54
CA ILE A 206 8.63 7.12 -12.32
C ILE A 206 8.25 5.82 -11.61
N THR A 207 7.66 4.84 -12.33
CA THR A 207 7.25 3.56 -11.76
C THR A 207 8.43 2.79 -11.16
N LEU A 208 9.60 2.82 -11.82
CA LEU A 208 10.83 2.20 -11.29
C LEU A 208 11.28 2.87 -9.97
N LYS A 209 11.28 4.18 -9.90
CA LYS A 209 11.65 4.90 -8.66
C LYS A 209 10.69 4.57 -7.51
N LEU A 210 9.38 4.46 -7.78
CA LEU A 210 8.39 4.04 -6.78
C LEU A 210 8.61 2.59 -6.32
N ASN A 211 8.98 1.68 -7.23
CA ASN A 211 9.35 0.31 -6.87
C ASN A 211 10.63 0.27 -6.02
N ASN A 212 11.64 1.09 -6.31
CA ASN A 212 12.87 1.15 -5.51
C ASN A 212 12.58 1.64 -4.08
N TRP A 213 11.70 2.62 -3.94
CA TRP A 213 11.20 3.02 -2.61
C TRP A 213 10.52 1.86 -1.89
N LEU A 214 9.58 1.18 -2.56
CA LEU A 214 8.88 0.03 -2.00
C LEU A 214 9.85 -1.08 -1.54
N GLU A 215 10.87 -1.39 -2.37
CA GLU A 215 11.92 -2.35 -2.06
C GLU A 215 12.67 -1.98 -0.78
N SER A 216 13.07 -0.71 -0.65
CA SER A 216 13.76 -0.21 0.55
C SER A 216 12.93 -0.42 1.82
N LYS A 217 11.59 -0.22 1.75
CA LYS A 217 10.70 -0.43 2.91
C LYS A 217 10.47 -1.89 3.23
N ILE A 218 10.41 -2.76 2.22
CA ILE A 218 10.33 -4.22 2.44
C ILE A 218 11.58 -4.73 3.16
N LEU A 219 12.77 -4.20 2.80
CA LEU A 219 14.03 -4.59 3.42
C LEU A 219 14.17 -4.15 4.87
N LEU A 220 13.48 -3.07 5.30
CA LEU A 220 13.51 -2.63 6.70
C LEU A 220 12.83 -3.64 7.64
N ASN A 221 11.64 -4.14 7.28
CA ASN A 221 10.87 -5.08 8.09
C ASN A 221 10.23 -6.15 7.20
N PRO A 222 11.02 -7.10 6.68
CA PRO A 222 10.54 -8.07 5.69
C PRO A 222 9.47 -9.02 6.24
N ASP A 223 9.39 -9.23 7.55
CA ASP A 223 8.35 -10.03 8.21
C ASP A 223 7.00 -9.29 8.34
N GLN A 224 6.96 -7.99 8.11
CA GLN A 224 5.75 -7.19 8.12
C GLN A 224 5.15 -6.94 6.73
N TRP A 225 5.80 -7.42 5.66
CA TRP A 225 5.26 -7.36 4.30
C TRP A 225 4.67 -8.70 3.87
N ILE A 226 3.67 -8.65 2.97
CA ILE A 226 2.91 -9.84 2.57
C ILE A 226 3.54 -10.57 1.38
N TRP A 227 4.40 -11.56 1.65
CA TRP A 227 5.10 -12.34 0.63
C TRP A 227 4.24 -13.32 -0.16
N THR A 228 2.96 -13.48 0.18
CA THR A 228 2.08 -14.49 -0.44
C THR A 228 1.55 -14.09 -1.81
N HIS A 229 1.72 -12.83 -2.22
CA HIS A 229 1.25 -12.35 -3.51
C HIS A 229 2.17 -12.82 -4.64
N ASN A 230 1.58 -13.27 -5.78
CA ASN A 230 2.35 -13.69 -6.95
C ASN A 230 2.80 -12.47 -7.78
N LYS A 231 3.62 -11.61 -7.17
CA LYS A 231 4.04 -10.32 -7.74
C LYS A 231 4.88 -10.51 -9.02
N TRP A 232 5.72 -11.55 -9.06
CA TRP A 232 6.68 -11.82 -10.14
C TRP A 232 6.15 -12.83 -11.18
N LYS A 233 4.85 -13.05 -11.25
CA LYS A 233 4.24 -13.76 -12.36
C LYS A 233 4.27 -12.83 -13.58
N LEU A 234 5.00 -13.22 -14.61
CA LEU A 234 4.99 -12.57 -15.92
C LEU A 234 3.80 -13.01 -16.74
#